data_428ddd9dc8e64c586cf7eefd882ba8bb
#
_entry.id   428ddd9dc8e64c586cf7eefd882ba8bb
#
_cell.length_a   1.000
_cell.length_b   1.000
_cell.length_c   1.000
_cell.angle_alpha   90.00
_cell.angle_beta   90.00
_cell.angle_gamma   90.00
#
_symmetry.space_group_name_H-M   'P 1'
#
loop_
_entity.id
_entity.type
_entity.pdbx_description
1 polymer ?
#
loop_
_entity_poly.entity_id
_entity_poly.type
_entity_poly.pdbx_seq_one_letter_code
_entity_poly.pdbx_strand_id
1 'polypeptide(L)'
;MHTRSLLRATVCAMLGLHGAAAQAGDPLSYANVDQVTTRALHLDLKADFAKKTLAGHAELTLDWLDKDARRLDLDTRELSISKIEALDARGRWAPVRYTLDKFDEEKGQALHIALPRQAPKVRIYYRTAPTASALQWLTPAQTLSGKRPFMFSQSETINARSWAPLQDTPSVRFTYTARIVAPAGLRVVMSADNDPRASGEKGWTFNMPQPIPSYLLAIGIGELEARTLGGRTGVYAEPRRIEAAAYELADTEKMVAAAESLYGPYRWGRYDMLVLPPSFPIGGMENPRLTFLTPTMIAGDRSLVDLIAHELAHSWSGNLVTNASWKHWWLNEGFTTYVTTRILEKLYGDEVALMNLQLEQEEALESLKDIPQAKQALLTRDPDTSSANYTDEGLAYPKGAWLLRTLEERAGRAVFDPFLRGWFDGHAFQSVTTGQFIAYLRSALLARHPQVMSDAELDEWLYGAGIPASARHAKSARLDALDATTAAWIKGGLSTAKLDTRNWSALEWMKFLNDIDTKADSARLKELDAAFGLARSGNNEVAFRFYRAAAHAGYRAIRPQMQAFLMSVGRKKFVVPLYAALRANPDDRAWAEGVYRAARKRYHPETQVGVDKAMQAE
;
A
#
# COMPACT_ATOMS: atom_id res chain seq x y z
N MET A 1 32.72 52.93 -37.14
CA MET A 1 33.36 51.61 -37.23
C MET A 1 32.97 50.84 -35.97
N HIS A 2 31.98 49.97 -36.09
CA HIS A 2 31.44 49.13 -34.98
C HIS A 2 31.80 47.68 -35.25
N THR A 3 32.64 47.09 -34.43
CA THR A 3 32.93 45.66 -34.40
C THR A 3 32.01 44.98 -33.39
N ARG A 4 31.06 44.18 -33.89
CA ARG A 4 30.22 43.25 -33.09
C ARG A 4 30.97 41.94 -32.89
N SER A 5 31.28 41.63 -31.64
CA SER A 5 31.82 40.33 -31.22
C SER A 5 30.69 39.34 -31.04
N LEU A 6 30.66 38.25 -31.80
CA LEU A 6 29.75 37.12 -31.69
C LEU A 6 30.33 36.09 -30.72
N LEU A 7 29.72 35.95 -29.54
CA LEU A 7 29.95 34.81 -28.65
C LEU A 7 29.17 33.59 -29.19
N ARG A 8 29.89 32.60 -29.68
CA ARG A 8 29.33 31.25 -29.97
C ARG A 8 29.33 30.46 -28.68
N ALA A 9 28.13 30.15 -28.15
CA ALA A 9 27.93 29.18 -27.09
C ALA A 9 28.00 27.78 -27.69
N THR A 10 29.04 27.02 -27.35
CA THR A 10 29.16 25.59 -27.68
C THR A 10 28.39 24.80 -26.65
N VAL A 11 27.23 24.26 -27.05
CA VAL A 11 26.48 23.29 -26.25
C VAL A 11 27.16 21.92 -26.43
N CYS A 12 27.92 21.47 -25.45
CA CYS A 12 28.38 20.10 -25.36
C CYS A 12 27.21 19.19 -25.00
N ALA A 13 26.65 18.47 -25.96
CA ALA A 13 25.76 17.34 -25.73
C ALA A 13 26.59 16.19 -25.16
N MET A 14 26.54 15.97 -23.85
CA MET A 14 26.99 14.71 -23.26
C MET A 14 25.97 13.63 -23.57
N LEU A 15 26.23 12.86 -24.62
CA LEU A 15 25.61 11.55 -24.81
C LEU A 15 26.16 10.61 -23.73
N GLY A 16 25.40 10.44 -22.65
CA GLY A 16 25.65 9.44 -21.64
C GLY A 16 25.46 8.05 -22.25
N LEU A 17 26.54 7.32 -22.46
CA LEU A 17 26.52 5.88 -22.65
C LEU A 17 25.99 5.24 -21.36
N HIS A 18 24.69 5.00 -21.31
CA HIS A 18 24.10 4.09 -20.33
C HIS A 18 24.47 2.67 -20.76
N GLY A 19 25.55 2.14 -20.18
CA GLY A 19 25.79 0.72 -20.18
C GLY A 19 24.62 0.08 -19.41
N ALA A 20 23.67 -0.51 -20.13
CA ALA A 20 22.65 -1.37 -19.55
C ALA A 20 23.39 -2.57 -18.94
N ALA A 21 23.69 -2.52 -17.64
CA ALA A 21 23.93 -3.75 -16.91
C ALA A 21 22.67 -4.60 -17.13
N ALA A 22 22.84 -5.81 -17.68
CA ALA A 22 21.76 -6.75 -17.83
C ALA A 22 21.08 -6.90 -16.47
N GLN A 23 19.86 -6.38 -16.35
CA GLN A 23 19.09 -6.45 -15.13
C GLN A 23 18.71 -7.91 -14.99
N ALA A 24 19.23 -8.61 -14.00
CA ALA A 24 18.80 -9.97 -13.71
C ALA A 24 17.27 -9.95 -13.63
N GLY A 25 16.59 -10.83 -14.35
CA GLY A 25 15.13 -10.87 -14.44
C GLY A 25 14.49 -10.92 -13.05
N ASP A 26 13.29 -10.41 -12.92
CA ASP A 26 12.51 -10.51 -11.68
C ASP A 26 12.23 -11.99 -11.38
N PRO A 27 12.71 -12.56 -10.26
CA PRO A 27 12.53 -13.98 -9.95
C PRO A 27 11.06 -14.38 -9.79
N LEU A 28 10.17 -13.41 -9.56
CA LEU A 28 8.72 -13.62 -9.40
C LEU A 28 7.93 -13.49 -10.71
N SER A 29 8.58 -13.25 -11.85
CA SER A 29 7.95 -13.13 -13.16
C SER A 29 8.57 -14.08 -14.18
N TYR A 30 7.77 -14.53 -15.13
CA TYR A 30 8.21 -15.29 -16.30
C TYR A 30 8.47 -14.41 -17.53
N ALA A 31 8.15 -13.12 -17.43
CA ALA A 31 8.21 -12.19 -18.55
C ALA A 31 9.63 -12.01 -19.12
N ASN A 32 9.73 -12.07 -20.43
CA ASN A 32 10.99 -11.84 -21.16
C ASN A 32 11.21 -10.35 -21.47
N VAL A 33 11.30 -9.54 -20.38
CA VAL A 33 11.31 -8.08 -20.42
C VAL A 33 12.54 -7.47 -21.12
N ASP A 34 13.62 -8.22 -21.26
CA ASP A 34 14.83 -7.87 -22.02
C ASP A 34 14.62 -7.96 -23.53
N GLN A 35 13.59 -8.68 -24.00
CA GLN A 35 13.28 -8.91 -25.40
C GLN A 35 12.08 -8.10 -25.89
N VAL A 36 11.04 -7.99 -25.06
CA VAL A 36 9.80 -7.31 -25.41
C VAL A 36 9.11 -6.77 -24.15
N THR A 37 8.57 -5.56 -24.23
CA THR A 37 7.80 -4.95 -23.14
C THR A 37 6.41 -4.51 -23.60
N THR A 38 5.45 -4.55 -22.69
CA THR A 38 4.12 -4.00 -22.91
C THR A 38 4.15 -2.50 -22.68
N ARG A 39 3.84 -1.70 -23.71
CA ARG A 39 3.75 -0.24 -23.62
C ARG A 39 2.35 0.24 -23.26
N ALA A 40 1.31 -0.45 -23.74
CA ALA A 40 -0.07 -0.10 -23.43
C ALA A 40 -0.95 -1.36 -23.34
N LEU A 41 -1.92 -1.30 -22.41
CA LEU A 41 -2.91 -2.35 -22.17
C LEU A 41 -4.31 -1.80 -22.48
N HIS A 42 -5.15 -2.57 -23.18
CA HIS A 42 -6.58 -2.31 -23.26
C HIS A 42 -7.36 -3.51 -22.72
N LEU A 43 -8.32 -3.25 -21.82
CA LEU A 43 -9.21 -4.26 -21.25
C LEU A 43 -10.64 -4.03 -21.72
N ASP A 44 -11.30 -5.05 -22.25
CA ASP A 44 -12.77 -5.05 -22.49
C ASP A 44 -13.34 -6.27 -21.75
N LEU A 45 -13.95 -6.02 -20.58
CA LEU A 45 -14.35 -7.07 -19.65
C LEU A 45 -15.79 -6.90 -19.17
N LYS A 46 -16.44 -8.02 -18.90
CA LYS A 46 -17.76 -8.11 -18.28
C LYS A 46 -17.64 -8.81 -16.91
N ALA A 47 -18.17 -8.16 -15.88
CA ALA A 47 -18.25 -8.72 -14.53
C ALA A 47 -19.51 -9.58 -14.37
N ASP A 48 -19.34 -10.80 -13.86
CA ASP A 48 -20.41 -11.72 -13.50
C ASP A 48 -20.30 -12.09 -12.02
N PHE A 49 -21.12 -11.45 -11.19
CA PHE A 49 -21.12 -11.66 -9.74
C PHE A 49 -21.63 -13.04 -9.32
N ALA A 50 -22.51 -13.65 -10.10
CA ALA A 50 -23.01 -14.98 -9.81
C ALA A 50 -21.92 -16.05 -10.00
N LYS A 51 -21.09 -15.87 -11.05
CA LYS A 51 -19.96 -16.75 -11.35
C LYS A 51 -18.65 -16.30 -10.69
N LYS A 52 -18.60 -15.09 -10.13
CA LYS A 52 -17.40 -14.43 -9.59
C LYS A 52 -16.28 -14.39 -10.64
N THR A 53 -16.58 -13.90 -11.83
CA THR A 53 -15.62 -13.85 -12.94
C THR A 53 -15.64 -12.52 -13.67
N LEU A 54 -14.48 -12.14 -14.19
CA LEU A 54 -14.34 -11.16 -15.27
C LEU A 54 -14.07 -11.93 -16.56
N ALA A 55 -14.76 -11.59 -17.67
CA ALA A 55 -14.59 -12.27 -18.94
C ALA A 55 -14.60 -11.28 -20.10
N GLY A 56 -13.74 -11.50 -21.09
CA GLY A 56 -13.60 -10.64 -22.27
C GLY A 56 -12.23 -10.80 -22.91
N HIS A 57 -11.54 -9.65 -23.15
CA HIS A 57 -10.20 -9.70 -23.72
C HIS A 57 -9.27 -8.61 -23.16
N ALA A 58 -7.98 -8.90 -23.19
CA ALA A 58 -6.89 -7.96 -23.03
C ALA A 58 -6.18 -7.77 -24.38
N GLU A 59 -5.85 -6.52 -24.72
CA GLU A 59 -5.04 -6.19 -25.90
C GLU A 59 -3.77 -5.49 -25.44
N LEU A 60 -2.61 -6.08 -25.75
CA LEU A 60 -1.29 -5.56 -25.38
C LEU A 60 -0.65 -4.92 -26.60
N THR A 61 -0.19 -3.68 -26.48
CA THR A 61 0.67 -3.01 -27.45
C THR A 61 2.11 -3.20 -27.03
N LEU A 62 2.95 -3.70 -27.94
CA LEU A 62 4.29 -4.22 -27.65
C LEU A 62 5.38 -3.32 -28.21
N ASP A 63 6.44 -3.13 -27.42
CA ASP A 63 7.71 -2.56 -27.85
C ASP A 63 8.78 -3.68 -27.86
N TRP A 64 9.31 -3.99 -29.03
CA TRP A 64 10.33 -5.03 -29.22
C TRP A 64 11.72 -4.43 -29.02
N LEU A 65 12.44 -4.94 -28.02
CA LEU A 65 13.80 -4.51 -27.68
C LEU A 65 14.84 -5.35 -28.40
N ASP A 66 14.58 -6.65 -28.56
CA ASP A 66 15.39 -7.57 -29.34
C ASP A 66 14.73 -7.82 -30.71
N LYS A 67 15.42 -7.42 -31.81
CA LYS A 67 14.97 -7.58 -33.20
C LYS A 67 14.78 -9.04 -33.63
N ASP A 68 15.43 -9.98 -32.96
CA ASP A 68 15.41 -11.40 -33.31
C ASP A 68 14.38 -12.18 -32.47
N ALA A 69 13.84 -11.57 -31.42
CA ALA A 69 12.80 -12.19 -30.58
C ALA A 69 11.51 -12.43 -31.35
N ARG A 70 10.86 -13.58 -31.09
CA ARG A 70 9.62 -14.05 -31.73
C ARG A 70 8.66 -14.64 -30.72
N ARG A 71 8.88 -14.40 -29.46
CA ARG A 71 8.04 -14.93 -28.36
C ARG A 71 7.72 -13.81 -27.39
N LEU A 72 6.48 -13.78 -26.92
CA LEU A 72 6.04 -12.95 -25.81
C LEU A 72 5.72 -13.89 -24.65
N ASP A 73 6.38 -13.69 -23.52
CA ASP A 73 6.11 -14.41 -22.29
C ASP A 73 5.37 -13.52 -21.29
N LEU A 74 4.24 -14.00 -20.80
CA LEU A 74 3.37 -13.31 -19.86
C LEU A 74 3.17 -14.15 -18.60
N ASP A 75 2.87 -13.47 -17.52
CA ASP A 75 2.43 -14.08 -16.26
C ASP A 75 0.92 -14.25 -16.26
N THR A 76 0.46 -15.41 -15.80
CA THR A 76 -0.95 -15.73 -15.58
C THR A 76 -1.12 -16.55 -14.31
N ARG A 77 -2.32 -16.52 -13.74
CA ARG A 77 -2.72 -17.40 -12.64
C ARG A 77 -4.16 -17.81 -12.85
N GLU A 78 -4.40 -19.11 -13.15
CA GLU A 78 -5.72 -19.71 -13.32
C GLU A 78 -6.64 -19.00 -14.36
N LEU A 79 -6.06 -18.35 -15.35
CA LEU A 79 -6.84 -17.74 -16.44
C LEU A 79 -7.28 -18.80 -17.46
N SER A 80 -8.59 -18.87 -17.76
CA SER A 80 -9.11 -19.70 -18.85
C SER A 80 -8.98 -18.95 -20.17
N ILE A 81 -7.91 -19.23 -20.93
CA ILE A 81 -7.63 -18.60 -22.22
C ILE A 81 -8.35 -19.40 -23.33
N SER A 82 -9.16 -18.72 -24.14
CA SER A 82 -9.93 -19.35 -25.22
C SER A 82 -9.33 -19.12 -26.59
N LYS A 83 -8.64 -17.98 -26.81
CA LYS A 83 -8.08 -17.59 -28.11
C LYS A 83 -7.01 -16.53 -27.91
N ILE A 84 -5.95 -16.55 -28.75
CA ILE A 84 -4.98 -15.47 -28.87
C ILE A 84 -4.81 -15.13 -30.33
N GLU A 85 -4.78 -13.81 -30.61
CA GLU A 85 -4.58 -13.25 -31.94
C GLU A 85 -3.44 -12.22 -31.93
N ALA A 86 -2.67 -12.15 -32.98
CA ALA A 86 -1.67 -11.11 -33.19
C ALA A 86 -2.09 -10.21 -34.37
N LEU A 87 -1.80 -8.93 -34.26
CA LEU A 87 -2.07 -7.95 -35.32
C LEU A 87 -0.97 -8.03 -36.37
N ASP A 88 -1.34 -8.24 -37.64
CA ASP A 88 -0.37 -8.27 -38.74
C ASP A 88 -0.03 -6.85 -39.24
N ALA A 89 0.99 -6.74 -40.10
CA ALA A 89 1.41 -5.47 -40.69
C ALA A 89 0.35 -4.81 -41.59
N ARG A 90 -0.70 -5.55 -41.96
CA ARG A 90 -1.85 -5.05 -42.75
C ARG A 90 -3.02 -4.66 -41.87
N GLY A 91 -2.85 -4.65 -40.55
CA GLY A 91 -3.92 -4.32 -39.59
C GLY A 91 -4.97 -5.42 -39.40
N ARG A 92 -4.68 -6.68 -39.74
CA ARG A 92 -5.61 -7.81 -39.58
C ARG A 92 -5.20 -8.68 -38.39
N TRP A 93 -6.17 -9.09 -37.59
CA TRP A 93 -5.99 -10.04 -36.49
C TRP A 93 -5.93 -11.48 -37.05
N ALA A 94 -4.93 -12.24 -36.62
CA ALA A 94 -4.75 -13.62 -36.99
C ALA A 94 -4.45 -14.48 -35.75
N PRO A 95 -5.03 -15.69 -35.65
CA PRO A 95 -4.75 -16.61 -34.53
C PRO A 95 -3.26 -16.96 -34.47
N VAL A 96 -2.73 -17.05 -33.24
CA VAL A 96 -1.35 -17.51 -32.98
C VAL A 96 -1.34 -18.67 -32.00
N ARG A 97 -0.25 -19.47 -32.04
CA ARG A 97 -0.05 -20.58 -31.12
C ARG A 97 0.44 -20.08 -29.77
N TYR A 98 0.02 -20.72 -28.73
CA TYR A 98 0.47 -20.47 -27.37
C TYR A 98 0.55 -21.77 -26.56
N THR A 99 1.32 -21.73 -25.49
CA THR A 99 1.39 -22.79 -24.46
C THR A 99 1.33 -22.17 -23.07
N LEU A 100 0.79 -22.93 -22.13
CA LEU A 100 0.83 -22.63 -20.71
C LEU A 100 1.74 -23.66 -20.02
N ASP A 101 2.62 -23.20 -19.17
CA ASP A 101 3.43 -24.07 -18.33
C ASP A 101 2.61 -24.73 -17.22
N LYS A 102 3.24 -25.65 -16.48
CA LYS A 102 2.65 -26.19 -15.26
C LYS A 102 2.43 -25.07 -14.25
N PHE A 103 1.37 -25.23 -13.46
CA PHE A 103 1.07 -24.28 -12.37
C PHE A 103 2.13 -24.36 -11.27
N ASP A 104 2.60 -23.21 -10.86
CA ASP A 104 3.46 -22.98 -9.71
C ASP A 104 2.67 -22.23 -8.63
N GLU A 105 2.72 -22.72 -7.40
CA GLU A 105 1.93 -22.18 -6.28
C GLU A 105 2.27 -20.71 -5.96
N GLU A 106 3.54 -20.31 -6.11
CA GLU A 106 4.00 -18.96 -5.85
C GLU A 106 3.76 -18.04 -7.05
N LYS A 107 4.19 -18.47 -8.25
CA LYS A 107 4.25 -17.61 -9.44
C LYS A 107 3.10 -17.77 -10.41
N GLY A 108 2.25 -18.78 -10.27
CA GLY A 108 1.20 -19.09 -11.25
C GLY A 108 1.74 -19.84 -12.46
N GLN A 109 1.46 -19.37 -13.69
CA GLN A 109 1.83 -20.05 -14.93
C GLN A 109 2.40 -19.08 -15.94
N ALA A 110 3.49 -19.46 -16.61
CA ALA A 110 3.97 -18.77 -17.80
C ALA A 110 3.01 -19.01 -18.98
N LEU A 111 2.67 -17.95 -19.69
CA LEU A 111 1.97 -18.00 -20.97
C LEU A 111 2.95 -17.62 -22.08
N HIS A 112 3.35 -18.60 -22.89
CA HIS A 112 4.24 -18.42 -24.02
C HIS A 112 3.45 -18.25 -25.31
N ILE A 113 3.58 -17.10 -25.96
CA ILE A 113 2.90 -16.77 -27.21
C ILE A 113 3.94 -16.77 -28.35
N ALA A 114 3.82 -17.74 -29.24
CA ALA A 114 4.72 -17.86 -30.41
C ALA A 114 4.26 -16.92 -31.51
N LEU A 115 5.12 -15.99 -31.91
CA LEU A 115 4.83 -15.00 -32.95
C LEU A 115 5.70 -15.29 -34.17
N PRO A 116 5.11 -15.56 -35.36
CA PRO A 116 5.88 -15.83 -36.58
C PRO A 116 6.72 -14.63 -37.01
N ARG A 117 6.39 -13.45 -36.54
CA ARG A 117 7.12 -12.18 -36.69
C ARG A 117 6.76 -11.28 -35.51
N GLN A 118 7.52 -10.20 -35.31
CA GLN A 118 7.18 -9.17 -34.33
C GLN A 118 5.83 -8.53 -34.67
N ALA A 119 4.88 -8.69 -33.79
CA ALA A 119 3.56 -8.10 -33.91
C ALA A 119 3.51 -6.82 -33.08
N PRO A 120 2.86 -5.74 -33.56
CA PRO A 120 2.69 -4.53 -32.77
C PRO A 120 1.70 -4.71 -31.62
N LYS A 121 0.78 -5.67 -31.75
CA LYS A 121 -0.25 -5.94 -30.76
C LYS A 121 -0.60 -7.42 -30.68
N VAL A 122 -0.97 -7.86 -29.47
CA VAL A 122 -1.54 -9.19 -29.19
C VAL A 122 -2.84 -9.02 -28.45
N ARG A 123 -3.88 -9.80 -28.81
CA ARG A 123 -5.19 -9.82 -28.15
C ARG A 123 -5.45 -11.21 -27.57
N ILE A 124 -5.79 -11.24 -26.29
CA ILE A 124 -5.97 -12.47 -25.52
C ILE A 124 -7.41 -12.50 -25.01
N TYR A 125 -8.21 -13.48 -25.44
CA TYR A 125 -9.57 -13.72 -24.96
C TYR A 125 -9.54 -14.67 -23.79
N TYR A 126 -10.08 -14.25 -22.64
CA TYR A 126 -9.97 -15.01 -21.42
C TYR A 126 -11.13 -14.80 -20.45
N ARG A 127 -11.12 -15.60 -19.40
CA ARG A 127 -11.97 -15.47 -18.22
C ARG A 127 -11.15 -15.78 -16.97
N THR A 128 -11.37 -15.01 -15.91
CA THR A 128 -10.74 -15.24 -14.59
C THR A 128 -11.36 -16.45 -13.89
N ALA A 129 -10.63 -17.09 -12.98
CA ALA A 129 -11.19 -18.06 -12.05
C ALA A 129 -12.06 -17.35 -10.99
N PRO A 130 -13.06 -18.04 -10.40
CA PRO A 130 -13.78 -17.53 -9.23
C PRO A 130 -12.87 -17.33 -7.99
N THR A 131 -11.73 -18.03 -7.98
CA THR A 131 -10.68 -18.03 -6.96
C THR A 131 -9.53 -17.09 -7.27
N ALA A 132 -9.65 -16.24 -8.31
CA ALA A 132 -8.62 -15.30 -8.70
C ALA A 132 -8.11 -14.49 -7.50
N SER A 133 -6.83 -14.62 -7.17
CA SER A 133 -6.25 -14.12 -5.91
C SER A 133 -6.39 -12.60 -5.74
N ALA A 134 -6.35 -11.84 -6.84
CA ALA A 134 -6.57 -10.40 -6.80
C ALA A 134 -8.03 -9.99 -6.59
N LEU A 135 -9.01 -10.81 -6.96
CA LEU A 135 -10.41 -10.38 -7.02
C LEU A 135 -11.21 -10.80 -5.78
N GLN A 136 -11.65 -9.82 -5.02
CA GLN A 136 -12.43 -10.04 -3.80
C GLN A 136 -13.91 -9.80 -4.08
N TRP A 137 -14.67 -10.90 -4.20
CA TRP A 137 -16.11 -10.89 -4.46
C TRP A 137 -16.89 -10.95 -3.16
N LEU A 138 -17.43 -9.79 -2.73
CA LEU A 138 -18.18 -9.65 -1.49
C LEU A 138 -19.67 -9.91 -1.73
N THR A 139 -20.26 -10.70 -0.85
CA THR A 139 -21.71 -10.88 -0.81
C THR A 139 -22.40 -9.62 -0.25
N PRO A 140 -23.71 -9.43 -0.46
CA PRO A 140 -24.44 -8.33 0.15
C PRO A 140 -24.26 -8.25 1.68
N ALA A 141 -24.16 -9.38 2.37
CA ALA A 141 -23.98 -9.42 3.83
C ALA A 141 -22.63 -8.83 4.30
N GLN A 142 -21.66 -8.65 3.41
CA GLN A 142 -20.33 -8.07 3.68
C GLN A 142 -20.24 -6.59 3.33
N THR A 143 -21.34 -5.96 2.85
CA THR A 143 -21.44 -4.54 2.52
C THR A 143 -22.29 -3.79 3.56
N LEU A 144 -22.17 -2.47 3.60
CA LEU A 144 -22.91 -1.65 4.56
C LEU A 144 -24.42 -1.63 4.30
N SER A 145 -24.83 -1.69 3.03
CA SER A 145 -26.25 -1.71 2.67
C SER A 145 -26.91 -3.05 2.99
N GLY A 146 -26.15 -4.15 2.98
CA GLY A 146 -26.65 -5.50 3.07
C GLY A 146 -27.53 -5.93 1.88
N LYS A 147 -27.58 -5.14 0.79
CA LYS A 147 -28.50 -5.34 -0.34
C LYS A 147 -27.80 -5.63 -1.65
N ARG A 148 -26.64 -5.02 -1.89
CA ARG A 148 -25.89 -5.11 -3.15
C ARG A 148 -24.53 -5.74 -2.91
N PRO A 149 -24.03 -6.57 -3.84
CA PRO A 149 -22.70 -7.12 -3.75
C PRO A 149 -21.64 -6.05 -4.06
N PHE A 150 -20.39 -6.36 -3.73
CA PHE A 150 -19.24 -5.54 -4.04
C PHE A 150 -18.11 -6.39 -4.59
N MET A 151 -17.24 -5.83 -5.44
CA MET A 151 -16.00 -6.46 -5.86
C MET A 151 -14.90 -5.41 -5.87
N PHE A 152 -13.71 -5.77 -5.39
CA PHE A 152 -12.49 -4.97 -5.54
C PHE A 152 -11.30 -5.86 -5.87
N SER A 153 -10.26 -5.27 -6.45
CA SER A 153 -9.00 -5.96 -6.69
C SER A 153 -7.93 -5.56 -5.66
N GLN A 154 -7.01 -6.49 -5.40
CA GLN A 154 -5.74 -6.25 -4.73
C GLN A 154 -4.64 -6.89 -5.58
N SER A 155 -3.98 -6.09 -6.42
CA SER A 155 -3.02 -6.61 -7.41
C SER A 155 -1.60 -6.74 -6.86
N GLU A 156 -1.25 -6.08 -5.77
CA GLU A 156 0.03 -6.19 -5.09
C GLU A 156 0.16 -7.57 -4.38
N THR A 157 1.29 -8.22 -4.38
CA THR A 157 2.53 -7.89 -5.09
C THR A 157 2.53 -8.37 -6.55
N ILE A 158 2.10 -9.63 -6.80
CA ILE A 158 2.08 -10.33 -8.10
C ILE A 158 0.72 -10.94 -8.41
N ASN A 159 -0.36 -10.30 -7.94
CA ASN A 159 -1.72 -10.83 -8.10
C ASN A 159 -2.44 -10.28 -9.34
N ALA A 160 -1.89 -9.26 -10.03
CA ALA A 160 -2.48 -8.75 -11.27
C ALA A 160 -2.65 -9.86 -12.33
N ARG A 161 -1.72 -10.79 -12.41
CA ARG A 161 -1.75 -11.99 -13.28
C ARG A 161 -2.94 -12.91 -13.07
N SER A 162 -3.66 -12.78 -11.96
CA SER A 162 -4.85 -13.61 -11.69
C SER A 162 -6.11 -13.05 -12.36
N TRP A 163 -6.07 -11.80 -12.87
CA TRP A 163 -7.23 -11.20 -13.51
C TRP A 163 -6.94 -10.54 -14.87
N ALA A 164 -5.67 -10.36 -15.22
CA ALA A 164 -5.24 -9.91 -16.54
C ALA A 164 -3.97 -10.67 -16.96
N PRO A 165 -3.89 -11.20 -18.19
CA PRO A 165 -2.65 -11.77 -18.71
C PRO A 165 -1.70 -10.64 -19.09
N LEU A 166 -0.57 -10.49 -18.39
CA LEU A 166 0.35 -9.37 -18.54
C LEU A 166 1.77 -9.72 -18.06
N GLN A 167 2.71 -8.82 -18.23
CA GLN A 167 4.03 -8.89 -17.62
C GLN A 167 3.91 -8.34 -16.19
N ASP A 168 3.75 -9.24 -15.21
CA ASP A 168 3.44 -8.90 -13.81
C ASP A 168 4.70 -8.71 -12.97
N THR A 169 5.41 -7.65 -13.30
CA THR A 169 6.63 -7.22 -12.61
C THR A 169 6.66 -5.69 -12.52
N PRO A 170 7.13 -5.11 -11.41
CA PRO A 170 7.23 -3.66 -11.27
C PRO A 170 8.20 -3.01 -12.28
N SER A 171 9.06 -3.80 -12.95
CA SER A 171 9.98 -3.29 -13.97
C SER A 171 9.28 -2.86 -15.26
N VAL A 172 8.08 -3.38 -15.55
CA VAL A 172 7.28 -3.04 -16.74
C VAL A 172 6.20 -2.04 -16.38
N ARG A 173 6.19 -0.91 -17.09
CA ARG A 173 5.19 0.15 -16.93
C ARG A 173 4.43 0.36 -18.23
N PHE A 174 3.12 0.45 -18.14
CA PHE A 174 2.23 0.63 -19.29
C PHE A 174 1.13 1.65 -19.00
N THR A 175 0.71 2.37 -20.04
CA THR A 175 -0.54 3.13 -20.03
C THR A 175 -1.71 2.16 -20.24
N TYR A 176 -2.93 2.51 -19.78
CA TYR A 176 -4.04 1.64 -20.10
C TYR A 176 -5.35 2.37 -20.39
N THR A 177 -6.21 1.68 -21.14
CA THR A 177 -7.62 2.00 -21.30
C THR A 177 -8.45 0.78 -20.93
N ALA A 178 -9.67 1.01 -20.43
CA ALA A 178 -10.56 -0.11 -20.13
C ALA A 178 -12.01 0.22 -20.47
N ARG A 179 -12.77 -0.81 -20.84
CA ARG A 179 -14.22 -0.81 -20.89
C ARG A 179 -14.72 -1.96 -20.03
N ILE A 180 -15.49 -1.63 -18.99
CA ILE A 180 -16.00 -2.62 -18.04
C ILE A 180 -17.53 -2.60 -18.04
N VAL A 181 -18.13 -3.76 -18.22
CA VAL A 181 -19.59 -3.95 -18.13
C VAL A 181 -19.90 -4.58 -16.77
N ALA A 182 -20.70 -3.90 -15.95
CA ALA A 182 -21.14 -4.37 -14.66
C ALA A 182 -22.67 -4.53 -14.60
N PRO A 183 -23.22 -5.28 -13.64
CA PRO A 183 -24.67 -5.35 -13.42
C PRO A 183 -25.30 -3.98 -13.17
N ALA A 184 -26.54 -3.80 -13.57
CA ALA A 184 -27.28 -2.56 -13.39
C ALA A 184 -27.34 -2.13 -11.91
N GLY A 185 -27.16 -0.84 -11.68
CA GLY A 185 -27.15 -0.24 -10.34
C GLY A 185 -25.84 -0.37 -9.59
N LEU A 186 -24.79 -0.92 -10.22
CA LEU A 186 -23.43 -0.91 -9.69
C LEU A 186 -22.55 0.04 -10.50
N ARG A 187 -21.76 0.86 -9.81
CA ARG A 187 -20.74 1.71 -10.38
C ARG A 187 -19.41 0.96 -10.46
N VAL A 188 -18.67 1.19 -11.53
CA VAL A 188 -17.27 0.77 -11.67
C VAL A 188 -16.38 1.98 -11.46
N VAL A 189 -15.27 1.80 -10.76
CA VAL A 189 -14.15 2.75 -10.62
C VAL A 189 -12.83 2.00 -10.82
N MET A 190 -11.82 2.67 -11.38
CA MET A 190 -10.50 2.07 -11.64
C MET A 190 -9.38 3.06 -11.29
N SER A 191 -8.14 2.57 -11.19
CA SER A 191 -6.93 3.40 -11.06
C SER A 191 -6.66 4.22 -12.34
N ALA A 192 -7.62 5.07 -12.73
CA ALA A 192 -7.66 5.84 -13.97
C ALA A 192 -8.52 7.09 -13.80
N ASP A 193 -8.86 7.77 -14.91
CA ASP A 193 -9.89 8.80 -14.91
C ASP A 193 -11.25 8.19 -14.55
N ASN A 194 -11.86 8.70 -13.48
CA ASN A 194 -13.20 8.31 -13.04
C ASN A 194 -14.14 9.52 -13.20
N ASP A 195 -15.14 9.43 -14.08
CA ASP A 195 -16.18 10.46 -14.19
C ASP A 195 -17.31 10.18 -13.19
N PRO A 196 -17.48 11.01 -12.14
CA PRO A 196 -18.55 10.82 -11.17
C PRO A 196 -19.97 10.95 -11.76
N ARG A 197 -20.12 11.53 -12.98
CA ARG A 197 -21.40 11.71 -13.67
C ARG A 197 -21.72 10.61 -14.66
N ALA A 198 -20.76 9.70 -14.96
CA ALA A 198 -21.00 8.61 -15.90
C ALA A 198 -22.13 7.69 -15.40
N SER A 199 -22.99 7.22 -16.33
CA SER A 199 -24.12 6.31 -16.03
C SER A 199 -23.78 4.82 -16.17
N GLY A 200 -22.77 4.49 -16.96
CA GLY A 200 -22.37 3.11 -17.24
C GLY A 200 -23.33 2.31 -18.13
N GLU A 201 -24.35 2.93 -18.74
CA GLU A 201 -25.36 2.24 -19.57
C GLU A 201 -24.76 1.40 -20.72
N LYS A 202 -23.68 1.91 -21.34
CA LYS A 202 -22.94 1.22 -22.43
C LYS A 202 -21.65 0.56 -21.94
N GLY A 203 -21.48 0.40 -20.62
CA GLY A 203 -20.23 0.05 -19.96
C GLY A 203 -19.48 1.29 -19.48
N TRP A 204 -18.65 1.10 -18.48
CA TRP A 204 -17.80 2.12 -17.87
C TRP A 204 -16.48 2.18 -18.62
N THR A 205 -16.04 3.36 -19.03
CA THR A 205 -14.80 3.56 -19.80
C THR A 205 -13.77 4.32 -18.98
N PHE A 206 -12.51 3.90 -19.09
CA PHE A 206 -11.40 4.43 -18.30
C PHE A 206 -10.19 4.72 -19.18
N ASN A 207 -9.42 5.73 -18.79
CA ASN A 207 -8.16 6.08 -19.43
C ASN A 207 -7.11 6.42 -18.36
N MET A 208 -5.99 5.73 -18.38
CA MET A 208 -4.82 5.98 -17.56
C MET A 208 -3.64 6.35 -18.47
N PRO A 209 -3.40 7.65 -18.73
CA PRO A 209 -2.37 8.09 -19.66
C PRO A 209 -0.97 8.06 -19.06
N GLN A 210 -0.83 8.01 -17.73
CA GLN A 210 0.45 7.83 -17.08
C GLN A 210 0.82 6.35 -17.03
N PRO A 211 2.09 5.98 -17.32
CA PRO A 211 2.51 4.59 -17.27
C PRO A 211 2.63 4.11 -15.83
N ILE A 212 1.96 2.99 -15.52
CA ILE A 212 1.96 2.34 -14.20
C ILE A 212 2.49 0.90 -14.29
N PRO A 213 3.09 0.37 -13.22
CA PRO A 213 3.33 -1.07 -13.11
C PRO A 213 2.03 -1.83 -12.84
N SER A 214 2.08 -3.14 -13.07
CA SER A 214 0.91 -4.03 -12.98
C SER A 214 0.23 -4.06 -11.62
N TYR A 215 0.98 -3.98 -10.53
CA TYR A 215 0.44 -4.05 -9.17
C TYR A 215 -0.48 -2.87 -8.81
N LEU A 216 -0.37 -1.76 -9.55
CA LEU A 216 -1.21 -0.57 -9.42
C LEU A 216 -2.47 -0.58 -10.30
N LEU A 217 -2.66 -1.64 -11.11
CA LEU A 217 -3.88 -1.82 -11.89
C LEU A 217 -5.01 -2.27 -10.97
N ALA A 218 -6.00 -1.40 -10.74
CA ALA A 218 -7.04 -1.62 -9.75
C ALA A 218 -8.45 -1.36 -10.29
N ILE A 219 -9.41 -2.11 -9.75
CA ILE A 219 -10.84 -2.00 -10.06
C ILE A 219 -11.69 -2.18 -8.81
N GLY A 220 -12.73 -1.35 -8.68
CA GLY A 220 -13.80 -1.51 -7.70
C GLY A 220 -15.16 -1.49 -8.37
N ILE A 221 -16.08 -2.39 -7.98
CA ILE A 221 -17.45 -2.44 -8.50
C ILE A 221 -18.42 -2.56 -7.30
N GLY A 222 -19.29 -1.59 -7.12
CA GLY A 222 -20.22 -1.59 -6.00
C GLY A 222 -21.33 -0.53 -6.12
N GLU A 223 -22.19 -0.50 -5.12
CA GLU A 223 -23.14 0.58 -4.93
C GLU A 223 -22.39 1.79 -4.36
N LEU A 224 -21.92 2.69 -5.24
CA LEU A 224 -21.01 3.78 -4.90
C LEU A 224 -21.60 5.15 -5.23
N GLU A 225 -21.47 6.07 -4.29
CA GLU A 225 -21.62 7.51 -4.47
C GLU A 225 -20.26 8.21 -4.51
N ALA A 226 -20.23 9.42 -5.04
CA ALA A 226 -19.04 10.25 -5.12
C ALA A 226 -19.25 11.60 -4.43
N ARG A 227 -18.19 12.13 -3.81
CA ARG A 227 -18.13 13.51 -3.30
C ARG A 227 -16.82 14.15 -3.72
N THR A 228 -16.90 15.36 -4.22
CA THR A 228 -15.73 16.22 -4.48
C THR A 228 -15.26 16.81 -3.15
N LEU A 229 -13.96 16.74 -2.88
CA LEU A 229 -13.33 17.29 -1.67
C LEU A 229 -12.56 18.57 -1.97
N GLY A 230 -11.93 18.67 -3.14
CA GLY A 230 -11.13 19.81 -3.57
C GLY A 230 -11.09 19.91 -5.09
N GLY A 231 -10.19 20.75 -5.63
CA GLY A 231 -10.07 20.96 -7.08
C GLY A 231 -9.71 19.69 -7.85
N ARG A 232 -8.93 18.81 -7.25
CA ARG A 232 -8.44 17.56 -7.86
C ARG A 232 -8.59 16.33 -6.96
N THR A 233 -9.28 16.45 -5.83
CA THR A 233 -9.52 15.37 -4.88
C THR A 233 -10.99 15.02 -4.78
N GLY A 234 -11.28 13.74 -4.58
CA GLY A 234 -12.63 13.22 -4.43
C GLY A 234 -12.65 11.90 -3.67
N VAL A 235 -13.83 11.47 -3.25
CA VAL A 235 -14.04 10.20 -2.56
C VAL A 235 -15.23 9.46 -3.13
N TYR A 236 -15.07 8.14 -3.25
CA TYR A 236 -16.12 7.17 -3.55
C TYR A 236 -16.34 6.28 -2.32
N ALA A 237 -17.58 6.02 -1.98
CA ALA A 237 -17.94 5.12 -0.88
C ALA A 237 -19.36 4.59 -1.07
N GLU A 238 -19.73 3.57 -0.30
CA GLU A 238 -21.14 3.16 -0.20
C GLU A 238 -22.01 4.31 0.34
N PRO A 239 -23.28 4.45 -0.10
CA PRO A 239 -24.14 5.62 0.23
C PRO A 239 -24.24 5.96 1.73
N ARG A 240 -24.25 4.93 2.60
CA ARG A 240 -24.29 5.12 4.06
C ARG A 240 -23.01 5.68 4.67
N ARG A 241 -21.89 5.65 3.92
CA ARG A 241 -20.55 6.06 4.39
C ARG A 241 -20.07 7.36 3.77
N ILE A 242 -20.65 7.77 2.66
CA ILE A 242 -20.09 8.82 1.80
C ILE A 242 -19.90 10.17 2.52
N GLU A 243 -20.87 10.59 3.35
CA GLU A 243 -20.77 11.86 4.07
C GLU A 243 -19.71 11.83 5.18
N ALA A 244 -19.63 10.71 5.92
CA ALA A 244 -18.59 10.51 6.93
C ALA A 244 -17.20 10.46 6.28
N ALA A 245 -17.08 9.79 5.14
CA ALA A 245 -15.84 9.73 4.37
C ALA A 245 -15.43 11.11 3.85
N ALA A 246 -16.37 11.88 3.31
CA ALA A 246 -16.10 13.24 2.83
C ALA A 246 -15.66 14.17 3.98
N TYR A 247 -16.25 14.04 5.16
CA TYR A 247 -15.84 14.80 6.34
C TYR A 247 -14.41 14.42 6.77
N GLU A 248 -14.12 13.13 6.91
CA GLU A 248 -12.82 12.65 7.39
C GLU A 248 -11.69 13.01 6.43
N LEU A 249 -11.93 12.95 5.12
CA LEU A 249 -10.95 13.16 4.05
C LEU A 249 -10.84 14.62 3.56
N ALA A 250 -11.52 15.57 4.21
CA ALA A 250 -11.64 16.95 3.73
C ALA A 250 -10.30 17.69 3.57
N ASP A 251 -9.26 17.31 4.34
CA ASP A 251 -7.94 17.96 4.28
C ASP A 251 -6.99 17.38 3.22
N THR A 252 -7.42 16.40 2.44
CA THR A 252 -6.57 15.72 1.43
C THR A 252 -5.97 16.71 0.41
N GLU A 253 -6.72 17.72 -0.06
CA GLU A 253 -6.18 18.71 -1.01
C GLU A 253 -5.02 19.52 -0.39
N LYS A 254 -5.08 19.80 0.93
CA LYS A 254 -3.98 20.47 1.66
C LYS A 254 -2.76 19.56 1.76
N MET A 255 -2.97 18.24 1.95
CA MET A 255 -1.88 17.27 1.97
C MET A 255 -1.18 17.20 0.62
N VAL A 256 -1.93 17.20 -0.50
CA VAL A 256 -1.37 17.26 -1.86
C VAL A 256 -0.51 18.52 -2.01
N ALA A 257 -1.01 19.70 -1.63
CA ALA A 257 -0.26 20.96 -1.74
C ALA A 257 0.99 20.96 -0.85
N ALA A 258 0.93 20.37 0.35
CA ALA A 258 2.08 20.23 1.23
C ALA A 258 3.17 19.34 0.61
N ALA A 259 2.80 18.18 0.10
CA ALA A 259 3.71 17.26 -0.57
C ALA A 259 4.34 17.88 -1.84
N GLU A 260 3.56 18.60 -2.65
CA GLU A 260 4.07 19.33 -3.83
C GLU A 260 5.12 20.38 -3.44
N SER A 261 4.93 21.07 -2.34
CA SER A 261 5.89 22.09 -1.88
C SER A 261 7.25 21.47 -1.51
N LEU A 262 7.29 20.20 -1.09
CA LEU A 262 8.48 19.46 -0.69
C LEU A 262 9.13 18.73 -1.88
N TYR A 263 8.33 18.01 -2.65
CA TYR A 263 8.81 16.97 -3.59
C TYR A 263 8.50 17.25 -5.06
N GLY A 264 7.91 18.39 -5.38
CA GLY A 264 7.57 18.79 -6.75
C GLY A 264 6.14 18.39 -7.13
N PRO A 265 5.72 18.69 -8.38
CA PRO A 265 4.32 18.64 -8.75
C PRO A 265 3.72 17.25 -8.67
N TYR A 266 2.47 17.16 -8.25
CA TYR A 266 1.65 15.94 -8.33
C TYR A 266 1.34 15.63 -9.80
N ARG A 267 1.84 14.51 -10.32
CA ARG A 267 1.88 14.21 -11.76
C ARG A 267 0.74 13.29 -12.25
N TRP A 268 -0.19 12.93 -11.35
CA TRP A 268 -1.24 11.96 -11.64
C TRP A 268 -2.57 12.61 -12.04
N GLY A 269 -2.69 13.93 -12.01
CA GLY A 269 -3.90 14.70 -12.33
C GLY A 269 -4.88 14.76 -11.15
N ARG A 270 -5.72 13.75 -10.96
CA ARG A 270 -6.63 13.65 -9.81
C ARG A 270 -6.11 12.66 -8.76
N TYR A 271 -6.46 12.93 -7.51
CA TYR A 271 -6.28 12.03 -6.38
C TYR A 271 -7.67 11.71 -5.81
N ASP A 272 -8.29 10.67 -6.33
CA ASP A 272 -9.54 10.16 -5.81
C ASP A 272 -9.29 8.96 -4.87
N MET A 273 -10.19 8.73 -3.95
CA MET A 273 -10.10 7.68 -2.94
C MET A 273 -11.36 6.82 -2.96
N LEU A 274 -11.22 5.52 -2.73
CA LEU A 274 -12.32 4.57 -2.56
C LEU A 274 -12.28 4.01 -1.14
N VAL A 275 -13.27 4.37 -0.33
CA VAL A 275 -13.48 3.72 0.97
C VAL A 275 -14.16 2.38 0.74
N LEU A 276 -13.43 1.31 1.03
CA LEU A 276 -13.87 -0.06 0.81
C LEU A 276 -14.84 -0.56 1.90
N PRO A 277 -15.56 -1.66 1.65
CA PRO A 277 -16.42 -2.29 2.65
C PRO A 277 -15.65 -2.77 3.88
N PRO A 278 -16.35 -3.02 5.01
CA PRO A 278 -15.75 -3.40 6.30
C PRO A 278 -14.84 -4.64 6.28
N SER A 279 -14.98 -5.51 5.31
CA SER A 279 -14.15 -6.72 5.16
C SER A 279 -12.73 -6.45 4.61
N PHE A 280 -12.42 -5.23 4.18
CA PHE A 280 -11.09 -4.89 3.67
C PHE A 280 -10.02 -5.15 4.72
N PRO A 281 -8.97 -6.00 4.42
CA PRO A 281 -8.10 -6.55 5.45
C PRO A 281 -6.91 -5.68 5.84
N ILE A 282 -6.53 -4.73 4.98
CA ILE A 282 -5.34 -3.87 5.13
C ILE A 282 -5.72 -2.41 5.42
N GLY A 283 -4.74 -1.52 5.47
CA GLY A 283 -4.91 -0.09 5.73
C GLY A 283 -5.38 0.67 4.51
N GLY A 284 -4.56 0.69 3.49
CA GLY A 284 -4.79 1.32 2.20
C GLY A 284 -4.14 0.54 1.06
N MET A 285 -4.26 1.10 -0.15
CA MET A 285 -3.53 0.67 -1.33
C MET A 285 -3.38 1.88 -2.25
N GLU A 286 -2.18 2.16 -2.64
CA GLU A 286 -1.72 3.39 -3.32
C GLU A 286 -2.10 3.50 -4.81
N ASN A 287 -3.10 2.79 -5.29
CA ASN A 287 -3.49 2.82 -6.70
C ASN A 287 -3.62 4.28 -7.20
N PRO A 288 -2.81 4.72 -8.19
CA PRO A 288 -2.82 6.10 -8.62
C PRO A 288 -4.20 6.49 -9.17
N ARG A 289 -4.65 7.71 -8.83
CA ARG A 289 -5.96 8.27 -9.18
C ARG A 289 -7.17 7.57 -8.51
N LEU A 290 -6.94 6.48 -7.73
CA LEU A 290 -7.97 5.81 -6.96
C LEU A 290 -7.35 5.02 -5.78
N THR A 291 -6.85 5.72 -4.79
CA THR A 291 -6.35 5.10 -3.56
C THR A 291 -7.47 4.34 -2.85
N PHE A 292 -7.21 3.08 -2.47
CA PHE A 292 -8.14 2.32 -1.65
C PHE A 292 -7.89 2.59 -0.16
N LEU A 293 -8.95 2.73 0.62
CA LEU A 293 -8.87 3.03 2.05
C LEU A 293 -9.77 2.10 2.86
N THR A 294 -9.25 1.66 4.01
CA THR A 294 -10.05 0.96 5.01
C THR A 294 -11.12 1.87 5.60
N PRO A 295 -12.34 1.38 5.85
CA PRO A 295 -13.36 2.17 6.55
C PRO A 295 -13.00 2.44 8.02
N THR A 296 -12.01 1.75 8.58
CA THR A 296 -11.59 1.93 9.98
C THR A 296 -10.86 3.24 10.23
N MET A 297 -10.42 3.93 9.16
CA MET A 297 -9.82 5.25 9.26
C MET A 297 -10.86 6.37 9.49
N ILE A 298 -12.15 6.08 9.30
CA ILE A 298 -13.22 7.05 9.53
C ILE A 298 -13.55 7.07 11.02
N ALA A 299 -12.82 7.89 11.76
CA ALA A 299 -12.94 8.05 13.21
C ALA A 299 -14.00 9.10 13.61
N GLY A 300 -14.32 10.03 12.72
CA GLY A 300 -15.25 11.14 12.95
C GLY A 300 -14.59 12.39 13.55
N ASP A 301 -13.28 12.37 13.73
CA ASP A 301 -12.51 13.46 14.36
C ASP A 301 -11.28 13.89 13.55
N ARG A 302 -11.05 13.30 12.37
CA ARG A 302 -9.90 13.53 11.48
C ARG A 302 -8.54 13.25 12.15
N SER A 303 -8.49 12.34 13.10
CA SER A 303 -7.28 12.06 13.86
C SER A 303 -6.35 11.03 13.18
N LEU A 304 -6.88 10.20 12.27
CA LEU A 304 -6.13 9.15 11.56
C LEU A 304 -5.63 9.64 10.20
N VAL A 305 -4.95 10.79 10.21
CA VAL A 305 -4.46 11.47 9.00
C VAL A 305 -3.16 10.88 8.45
N ASP A 306 -2.44 10.12 9.25
CA ASP A 306 -1.20 9.43 8.90
C ASP A 306 -1.39 8.46 7.73
N LEU A 307 -2.44 7.63 7.77
CA LEU A 307 -2.77 6.71 6.68
C LEU A 307 -3.02 7.45 5.36
N ILE A 308 -3.79 8.55 5.39
CA ILE A 308 -4.09 9.32 4.17
C ILE A 308 -2.79 9.94 3.62
N ALA A 309 -1.94 10.48 4.51
CA ALA A 309 -0.66 11.05 4.13
C ALA A 309 0.28 9.99 3.54
N HIS A 310 0.25 8.75 4.08
CA HIS A 310 1.03 7.62 3.59
C HIS A 310 0.61 7.23 2.16
N GLU A 311 -0.67 6.96 1.95
CA GLU A 311 -1.18 6.60 0.62
C GLU A 311 -0.98 7.72 -0.41
N LEU A 312 -1.04 8.97 0.01
CA LEU A 312 -0.73 10.10 -0.86
C LEU A 312 0.77 10.18 -1.17
N ALA A 313 1.65 9.92 -0.19
CA ALA A 313 3.10 9.96 -0.35
C ALA A 313 3.60 8.99 -1.43
N HIS A 314 2.90 7.87 -1.61
CA HIS A 314 3.13 6.95 -2.72
C HIS A 314 3.05 7.61 -4.10
N SER A 315 2.39 8.74 -4.24
CA SER A 315 2.36 9.48 -5.51
C SER A 315 3.74 9.94 -5.97
N TRP A 316 4.74 9.97 -5.10
CA TRP A 316 6.16 10.22 -5.41
C TRP A 316 7.01 8.97 -5.25
N SER A 317 6.84 8.24 -4.16
CA SER A 317 7.54 6.97 -3.89
C SER A 317 6.62 5.78 -4.13
N GLY A 318 7.07 4.75 -4.81
CA GLY A 318 6.24 3.60 -5.21
C GLY A 318 5.57 3.82 -6.57
N ASN A 319 4.80 4.89 -6.75
CA ASN A 319 4.07 5.13 -8.01
C ASN A 319 4.92 5.86 -9.05
N LEU A 320 5.48 7.03 -8.72
CA LEU A 320 6.28 7.81 -9.66
C LEU A 320 7.65 7.18 -9.86
N VAL A 321 8.33 6.89 -8.77
CA VAL A 321 9.59 6.14 -8.74
C VAL A 321 9.31 4.81 -8.09
N THR A 322 9.28 3.75 -8.89
CA THR A 322 8.89 2.41 -8.47
C THR A 322 10.11 1.52 -8.23
N ASN A 323 10.08 0.61 -7.28
CA ASN A 323 11.06 -0.46 -7.14
C ASN A 323 11.03 -1.39 -8.35
N ALA A 324 12.17 -1.72 -8.96
CA ALA A 324 12.24 -2.54 -10.18
C ALA A 324 11.88 -4.02 -9.97
N SER A 325 11.98 -4.50 -8.74
CA SER A 325 11.49 -5.80 -8.29
C SER A 325 11.19 -5.74 -6.78
N TRP A 326 10.49 -6.73 -6.27
CA TRP A 326 10.07 -6.76 -4.87
C TRP A 326 11.24 -6.87 -3.87
N LYS A 327 12.43 -7.33 -4.29
CA LYS A 327 13.65 -7.27 -3.45
C LYS A 327 14.12 -5.83 -3.13
N HIS A 328 13.57 -4.83 -3.78
CA HIS A 328 13.86 -3.41 -3.54
C HIS A 328 12.68 -2.69 -2.88
N TRP A 329 11.77 -3.40 -2.21
CA TRP A 329 10.53 -2.87 -1.66
C TRP A 329 10.71 -1.69 -0.70
N TRP A 330 11.81 -1.65 0.05
CA TRP A 330 12.11 -0.52 0.91
C TRP A 330 12.22 0.83 0.16
N LEU A 331 12.54 0.83 -1.15
CA LEU A 331 12.52 2.01 -2.01
C LEU A 331 11.09 2.54 -2.24
N ASN A 332 10.09 1.69 -2.14
CA ASN A 332 8.69 2.06 -2.12
C ASN A 332 8.31 2.51 -0.70
N GLU A 333 8.21 1.59 0.24
CA GLU A 333 7.59 1.80 1.54
C GLU A 333 8.42 2.65 2.50
N GLY A 334 9.74 2.44 2.54
CA GLY A 334 10.62 3.21 3.41
C GLY A 334 10.68 4.70 3.04
N PHE A 335 10.71 4.99 1.74
CA PHE A 335 10.62 6.37 1.26
C PHE A 335 9.25 6.98 1.53
N THR A 336 8.18 6.23 1.31
CA THR A 336 6.81 6.67 1.55
C THR A 336 6.58 6.98 3.03
N THR A 337 7.04 6.14 3.94
CA THR A 337 6.97 6.37 5.39
C THR A 337 7.73 7.65 5.79
N TYR A 338 8.93 7.86 5.24
CA TYR A 338 9.67 9.11 5.46
C TYR A 338 8.90 10.34 4.94
N VAL A 339 8.37 10.27 3.71
CA VAL A 339 7.60 11.35 3.08
C VAL A 339 6.32 11.65 3.87
N THR A 340 5.66 10.62 4.40
CA THR A 340 4.49 10.73 5.28
C THR A 340 4.79 11.63 6.48
N THR A 341 5.86 11.34 7.23
CA THR A 341 6.28 12.15 8.38
C THR A 341 6.50 13.62 8.00
N ARG A 342 7.11 13.88 6.84
CA ARG A 342 7.36 15.25 6.35
C ARG A 342 6.07 15.98 5.95
N ILE A 343 5.06 15.28 5.39
CA ILE A 343 3.74 15.85 5.10
C ILE A 343 3.03 16.22 6.40
N LEU A 344 3.04 15.33 7.40
CA LEU A 344 2.43 15.56 8.70
C LEU A 344 3.08 16.75 9.42
N GLU A 345 4.41 16.83 9.40
CA GLU A 345 5.17 17.95 9.95
C GLU A 345 4.74 19.28 9.32
N LYS A 346 4.63 19.32 7.99
CA LYS A 346 4.27 20.52 7.25
C LYS A 346 2.87 21.03 7.56
N LEU A 347 1.92 20.11 7.87
CA LEU A 347 0.51 20.45 8.07
C LEU A 347 0.10 20.57 9.53
N TYR A 348 0.66 19.70 10.39
CA TYR A 348 0.21 19.56 11.78
C TYR A 348 1.30 19.98 12.78
N GLY A 349 2.50 20.34 12.29
CA GLY A 349 3.64 20.78 13.09
C GLY A 349 4.55 19.67 13.58
N ASP A 350 5.74 20.08 14.01
CA ASP A 350 6.84 19.20 14.36
C ASP A 350 6.48 18.20 15.47
N GLU A 351 5.72 18.64 16.48
CA GLU A 351 5.40 17.80 17.64
C GLU A 351 4.48 16.63 17.25
N VAL A 352 3.47 16.86 16.37
CA VAL A 352 2.58 15.79 15.89
C VAL A 352 3.38 14.78 15.05
N ALA A 353 4.23 15.27 14.16
CA ALA A 353 5.08 14.40 13.34
C ALA A 353 6.06 13.60 14.22
N LEU A 354 6.61 14.22 15.26
CA LEU A 354 7.56 13.60 16.18
C LEU A 354 6.88 12.51 17.04
N MET A 355 5.64 12.75 17.50
CA MET A 355 4.86 11.73 18.20
C MET A 355 4.57 10.51 17.31
N ASN A 356 4.15 10.72 16.05
CA ASN A 356 3.95 9.63 15.10
C ASN A 356 5.24 8.83 14.90
N LEU A 357 6.35 9.54 14.60
CA LEU A 357 7.64 8.91 14.36
C LEU A 357 8.13 8.11 15.57
N GLN A 358 7.97 8.63 16.80
CA GLN A 358 8.35 7.90 18.01
C GLN A 358 7.53 6.61 18.17
N LEU A 359 6.21 6.69 17.95
CA LEU A 359 5.33 5.51 18.05
C LEU A 359 5.66 4.46 16.99
N GLU A 360 5.93 4.86 15.75
CA GLU A 360 6.36 3.96 14.69
C GLU A 360 7.69 3.26 15.01
N GLN A 361 8.66 4.01 15.56
CA GLN A 361 9.95 3.47 15.96
C GLN A 361 9.83 2.50 17.15
N GLU A 362 9.00 2.80 18.15
CA GLU A 362 8.72 1.91 19.28
C GLU A 362 8.04 0.62 18.81
N GLU A 363 7.04 0.72 17.92
CA GLU A 363 6.36 -0.45 17.33
C GLU A 363 7.32 -1.30 16.49
N ALA A 364 8.22 -0.68 15.71
CA ALA A 364 9.24 -1.37 14.94
C ALA A 364 10.23 -2.14 15.83
N LEU A 365 10.71 -1.52 16.90
CA LEU A 365 11.62 -2.16 17.85
C LEU A 365 10.98 -3.32 18.60
N GLU A 366 9.70 -3.21 18.92
CA GLU A 366 8.94 -4.33 19.52
C GLU A 366 8.79 -5.48 18.53
N SER A 367 8.40 -5.17 17.28
CA SER A 367 8.24 -6.17 16.22
C SER A 367 9.53 -6.91 15.88
N LEU A 368 10.70 -6.26 16.00
CA LEU A 368 12.00 -6.90 15.76
C LEU A 368 12.25 -8.12 16.65
N LYS A 369 11.63 -8.19 17.83
CA LYS A 369 11.79 -9.33 18.76
C LYS A 369 11.22 -10.62 18.17
N ASP A 370 10.21 -10.53 17.34
CA ASP A 370 9.49 -11.66 16.74
C ASP A 370 9.96 -11.97 15.30
N ILE A 371 10.72 -11.06 14.67
CA ILE A 371 11.25 -11.24 13.33
C ILE A 371 12.56 -12.02 13.36
N PRO A 372 12.69 -13.16 12.64
CA PRO A 372 13.95 -13.89 12.54
C PRO A 372 15.09 -12.98 12.03
N GLN A 373 16.25 -13.06 12.65
CA GLN A 373 17.40 -12.19 12.36
C GLN A 373 17.73 -12.15 10.84
N ALA A 374 17.62 -13.29 10.14
CA ALA A 374 17.85 -13.38 8.70
C ALA A 374 16.87 -12.53 7.86
N LYS A 375 15.71 -12.14 8.40
CA LYS A 375 14.69 -11.32 7.74
C LYS A 375 14.71 -9.86 8.16
N GLN A 376 15.66 -9.43 8.97
CA GLN A 376 15.74 -8.07 9.51
C GLN A 376 16.56 -7.09 8.65
N ALA A 377 17.11 -7.53 7.52
CA ALA A 377 17.83 -6.67 6.60
C ALA A 377 16.88 -6.07 5.54
N LEU A 378 17.20 -4.89 5.01
CA LEU A 378 16.44 -4.30 3.89
C LEU A 378 16.72 -5.01 2.56
N LEU A 379 17.90 -5.61 2.42
CA LEU A 379 18.35 -6.34 1.24
C LEU A 379 19.06 -7.64 1.59
N THR A 380 18.97 -8.61 0.69
CA THR A 380 19.84 -9.79 0.72
C THR A 380 20.98 -9.69 -0.26
N ARG A 381 22.11 -10.30 0.09
CA ARG A 381 23.24 -10.53 -0.83
C ARG A 381 23.06 -11.81 -1.65
N ASP A 382 22.09 -12.65 -1.27
CA ASP A 382 21.79 -13.89 -1.99
C ASP A 382 20.95 -13.56 -3.24
N PRO A 383 21.49 -13.81 -4.45
CA PRO A 383 20.77 -13.52 -5.69
C PRO A 383 19.58 -14.43 -5.95
N ASP A 384 19.55 -15.63 -5.34
CA ASP A 384 18.53 -16.65 -5.56
C ASP A 384 17.32 -16.48 -4.64
N THR A 385 17.39 -15.54 -3.69
CA THR A 385 16.28 -15.30 -2.76
C THR A 385 15.23 -14.39 -3.41
N SER A 386 14.02 -14.90 -3.61
CA SER A 386 12.87 -14.08 -3.98
C SER A 386 12.50 -13.16 -2.79
N SER A 387 12.20 -11.91 -3.06
CA SER A 387 11.91 -10.91 -2.03
C SER A 387 10.66 -11.19 -1.22
N ALA A 388 9.68 -11.89 -1.79
CA ALA A 388 8.45 -12.24 -1.09
C ALA A 388 8.68 -13.02 0.23
N ASN A 389 9.86 -13.64 0.39
CA ASN A 389 10.21 -14.43 1.56
C ASN A 389 11.41 -13.88 2.35
N TYR A 390 12.04 -12.77 1.90
CA TYR A 390 13.34 -12.38 2.44
C TYR A 390 13.28 -11.31 3.52
N THR A 391 12.64 -10.19 3.26
CA THR A 391 12.47 -9.12 4.25
C THR A 391 11.11 -9.28 4.90
N ASP A 392 11.04 -9.12 6.22
CA ASP A 392 9.72 -8.94 6.85
C ASP A 392 9.10 -7.66 6.30
N GLU A 393 7.90 -7.80 5.74
CA GLU A 393 7.20 -6.68 5.11
C GLU A 393 7.09 -5.49 6.06
N GLY A 394 6.80 -5.75 7.34
CA GLY A 394 6.65 -4.72 8.37
C GLY A 394 7.93 -3.93 8.66
N LEU A 395 9.12 -4.48 8.36
CA LEU A 395 10.39 -3.80 8.63
C LEU A 395 10.87 -2.89 7.49
N ALA A 396 10.47 -3.15 6.26
CA ALA A 396 10.84 -2.32 5.10
C ALA A 396 10.40 -0.85 5.28
N TYR A 397 9.25 -0.63 5.91
CA TYR A 397 8.66 0.68 6.22
C TYR A 397 9.54 1.48 7.20
N PRO A 398 9.62 1.10 8.48
CA PRO A 398 10.30 1.91 9.49
C PRO A 398 11.82 1.94 9.30
N LYS A 399 12.46 0.82 8.94
CA LYS A 399 13.92 0.79 8.77
C LYS A 399 14.38 1.61 7.57
N GLY A 400 13.65 1.55 6.45
CA GLY A 400 13.91 2.38 5.27
C GLY A 400 13.72 3.87 5.55
N ALA A 401 12.63 4.23 6.22
CA ALA A 401 12.37 5.61 6.64
C ALA A 401 13.44 6.13 7.63
N TRP A 402 13.89 5.28 8.54
CA TRP A 402 14.92 5.64 9.53
C TRP A 402 16.28 5.88 8.89
N LEU A 403 16.64 5.11 7.86
CA LEU A 403 17.83 5.40 7.03
C LEU A 403 17.74 6.78 6.39
N LEU A 404 16.62 7.11 5.75
CA LEU A 404 16.44 8.44 5.13
C LEU A 404 16.46 9.56 6.15
N ARG A 405 15.85 9.36 7.30
CA ARG A 405 15.89 10.31 8.41
C ARG A 405 17.32 10.53 8.93
N THR A 406 18.10 9.47 9.05
CA THR A 406 19.52 9.56 9.45
C THR A 406 20.33 10.39 8.44
N LEU A 407 20.09 10.20 7.15
CA LEU A 407 20.72 11.01 6.09
C LEU A 407 20.29 12.48 6.20
N GLU A 408 19.00 12.77 6.37
CA GLU A 408 18.47 14.13 6.56
C GLU A 408 19.10 14.83 7.77
N GLU A 409 19.10 14.18 8.93
CA GLU A 409 19.62 14.77 10.18
C GLU A 409 21.10 15.12 10.10
N ARG A 410 21.88 14.31 9.38
CA ARG A 410 23.33 14.53 9.24
C ARG A 410 23.67 15.52 8.13
N ALA A 411 22.90 15.53 7.04
CA ALA A 411 23.10 16.47 5.92
C ALA A 411 22.50 17.86 6.20
N GLY A 412 21.44 17.90 7.00
CA GLY A 412 20.57 19.06 7.16
C GLY A 412 19.59 19.21 5.99
N ARG A 413 18.40 19.74 6.29
CA ARG A 413 17.28 19.88 5.32
C ARG A 413 17.62 20.71 4.09
N ALA A 414 18.41 21.77 4.26
CA ALA A 414 18.82 22.61 3.15
C ALA A 414 19.60 21.86 2.06
N VAL A 415 20.24 20.75 2.42
CA VAL A 415 20.99 19.85 1.52
C VAL A 415 20.13 18.66 1.12
N PHE A 416 19.43 18.04 2.07
CA PHE A 416 18.71 16.79 1.84
C PHE A 416 17.42 16.97 1.03
N ASP A 417 16.63 18.02 1.26
CA ASP A 417 15.37 18.24 0.53
C ASP A 417 15.59 18.40 -0.99
N PRO A 418 16.56 19.22 -1.47
CA PRO A 418 16.88 19.26 -2.90
C PRO A 418 17.40 17.92 -3.45
N PHE A 419 18.18 17.16 -2.66
CA PHE A 419 18.67 15.83 -3.05
C PHE A 419 17.49 14.87 -3.27
N LEU A 420 16.55 14.78 -2.33
CA LEU A 420 15.41 13.86 -2.43
C LEU A 420 14.44 14.27 -3.54
N ARG A 421 14.18 15.58 -3.69
CA ARG A 421 13.40 16.09 -4.82
C ARG A 421 14.05 15.76 -6.15
N GLY A 422 15.38 15.90 -6.27
CA GLY A 422 16.15 15.54 -7.46
C GLY A 422 16.07 14.04 -7.79
N TRP A 423 15.96 13.17 -6.76
CA TRP A 423 15.71 11.75 -6.94
C TRP A 423 14.36 11.50 -7.62
N PHE A 424 13.27 12.07 -7.11
CA PHE A 424 11.95 11.91 -7.68
C PHE A 424 11.80 12.52 -9.08
N ASP A 425 12.37 13.71 -9.29
CA ASP A 425 12.31 14.37 -10.60
C ASP A 425 13.14 13.64 -11.67
N GLY A 426 14.33 13.17 -11.29
CA GLY A 426 15.27 12.51 -12.20
C GLY A 426 14.85 11.08 -12.58
N HIS A 427 14.02 10.44 -11.77
CA HIS A 427 13.57 9.05 -12.00
C HIS A 427 12.05 8.94 -12.19
N ALA A 428 11.39 10.06 -12.51
CA ALA A 428 9.94 10.09 -12.70
C ALA A 428 9.48 9.07 -13.75
N PHE A 429 8.45 8.28 -13.39
CA PHE A 429 7.89 7.18 -14.19
C PHE A 429 8.90 6.07 -14.55
N GLN A 430 9.93 5.89 -13.72
CA GLN A 430 10.90 4.82 -13.87
C GLN A 430 10.77 3.78 -12.75
N SER A 431 11.21 2.57 -13.06
CA SER A 431 11.41 1.50 -12.09
C SER A 431 12.90 1.38 -11.81
N VAL A 432 13.28 1.43 -10.52
CA VAL A 432 14.66 1.61 -10.07
C VAL A 432 15.09 0.51 -9.09
N THR A 433 16.39 0.27 -9.03
CA THR A 433 17.01 -0.66 -8.07
C THR A 433 17.66 0.10 -6.91
N THR A 434 17.92 -0.60 -5.82
CA THR A 434 18.73 -0.05 -4.71
C THR A 434 20.14 0.35 -5.17
N GLY A 435 20.73 -0.38 -6.13
CA GLY A 435 22.02 -0.02 -6.70
C GLY A 435 22.00 1.35 -7.39
N GLN A 436 20.92 1.66 -8.12
CA GLN A 436 20.74 2.99 -8.74
C GLN A 436 20.57 4.09 -7.68
N PHE A 437 19.82 3.82 -6.62
CA PHE A 437 19.72 4.77 -5.51
C PHE A 437 21.06 5.01 -4.83
N ILE A 438 21.84 3.97 -4.55
CA ILE A 438 23.18 4.09 -3.96
C ILE A 438 24.12 4.91 -4.87
N ALA A 439 24.09 4.67 -6.18
CA ALA A 439 24.87 5.45 -7.14
C ALA A 439 24.48 6.94 -7.13
N TYR A 440 23.18 7.22 -7.09
CA TYR A 440 22.66 8.58 -6.96
C TYR A 440 23.04 9.22 -5.60
N LEU A 441 22.86 8.50 -4.49
CA LEU A 441 23.25 8.95 -3.15
C LEU A 441 24.73 9.35 -3.09
N ARG A 442 25.60 8.50 -3.62
CA ARG A 442 27.05 8.77 -3.67
C ARG A 442 27.38 10.00 -4.52
N SER A 443 26.81 10.11 -5.71
CA SER A 443 27.14 11.20 -6.65
C SER A 443 26.49 12.53 -6.28
N ALA A 444 25.23 12.53 -5.85
CA ALA A 444 24.46 13.75 -5.62
C ALA A 444 24.59 14.29 -4.19
N LEU A 445 24.84 13.41 -3.20
CA LEU A 445 24.95 13.81 -1.79
C LEU A 445 26.37 13.58 -1.22
N LEU A 446 26.84 12.33 -1.17
CA LEU A 446 28.03 11.97 -0.41
C LEU A 446 29.34 12.50 -1.04
N ALA A 447 29.39 12.70 -2.35
CA ALA A 447 30.56 13.31 -3.01
C ALA A 447 30.89 14.73 -2.48
N ARG A 448 29.87 15.46 -2.02
CA ARG A 448 30.01 16.81 -1.46
C ARG A 448 29.96 16.84 0.07
N HIS A 449 29.35 15.81 0.68
CA HIS A 449 29.10 15.70 2.11
C HIS A 449 29.50 14.31 2.62
N PRO A 450 30.77 13.88 2.49
CA PRO A 450 31.21 12.51 2.83
C PRO A 450 31.03 12.15 4.30
N GLN A 451 30.92 13.15 5.19
CA GLN A 451 30.68 12.97 6.62
C GLN A 451 29.23 12.50 6.95
N VAL A 452 28.31 12.56 5.99
CA VAL A 452 26.90 12.21 6.23
C VAL A 452 26.75 10.71 6.47
N MET A 453 27.43 9.86 5.69
CA MET A 453 27.39 8.41 5.87
C MET A 453 28.57 7.75 5.16
N SER A 454 29.25 6.87 5.86
CA SER A 454 30.29 6.01 5.27
C SER A 454 29.69 4.82 4.51
N ASP A 455 30.46 4.21 3.60
CA ASP A 455 30.02 2.99 2.91
C ASP A 455 29.76 1.83 3.89
N ALA A 456 30.54 1.72 4.96
CA ALA A 456 30.34 0.68 5.98
C ALA A 456 29.02 0.85 6.76
N GLU A 457 28.65 2.09 7.10
CA GLU A 457 27.37 2.37 7.73
C GLU A 457 26.19 2.15 6.78
N LEU A 458 26.35 2.51 5.51
CA LEU A 458 25.32 2.25 4.50
C LEU A 458 25.11 0.74 4.30
N ASP A 459 26.18 -0.03 4.30
CA ASP A 459 26.13 -1.50 4.24
C ASP A 459 25.44 -2.09 5.49
N GLU A 460 25.69 -1.54 6.69
CA GLU A 460 25.00 -1.94 7.91
C GLU A 460 23.49 -1.68 7.83
N TRP A 461 23.07 -0.51 7.35
CA TRP A 461 21.66 -0.19 7.14
C TRP A 461 20.97 -1.14 6.16
N LEU A 462 21.61 -1.45 5.04
CA LEU A 462 21.01 -2.23 3.96
C LEU A 462 21.03 -3.75 4.24
N TYR A 463 22.15 -4.27 4.72
CA TYR A 463 22.38 -5.71 4.85
C TYR A 463 22.51 -6.20 6.28
N GLY A 464 22.63 -5.31 7.27
CA GLY A 464 22.69 -5.66 8.68
C GLY A 464 21.31 -6.01 9.24
N ALA A 465 21.27 -6.89 10.24
CA ALA A 465 20.05 -7.19 10.98
C ALA A 465 19.73 -6.08 12.00
N GLY A 466 18.45 -5.88 12.27
CA GLY A 466 18.00 -4.87 13.23
C GLY A 466 18.19 -3.43 12.78
N ILE A 467 18.17 -2.51 13.72
CA ILE A 467 18.42 -1.09 13.53
C ILE A 467 19.84 -0.78 13.97
N PRO A 468 20.69 -0.12 13.15
CA PRO A 468 22.05 0.23 13.53
C PRO A 468 22.11 1.07 14.82
N ALA A 469 23.12 0.83 15.66
CA ALA A 469 23.30 1.53 16.92
C ALA A 469 23.50 3.05 16.76
N SER A 470 23.93 3.50 15.58
CA SER A 470 24.09 4.92 15.24
C SER A 470 22.78 5.63 14.93
N ALA A 471 21.66 4.90 14.81
CA ALA A 471 20.34 5.47 14.54
C ALA A 471 19.84 6.30 15.74
N ARG A 472 19.36 7.51 15.46
CA ARG A 472 18.76 8.35 16.49
C ARG A 472 17.29 8.01 16.68
N HIS A 473 16.88 7.83 17.94
CA HIS A 473 15.48 7.64 18.29
C HIS A 473 14.77 8.99 18.36
N ALA A 474 13.58 9.05 17.78
CA ALA A 474 12.70 10.19 17.95
C ALA A 474 12.25 10.30 19.42
N LYS A 475 12.13 11.53 19.91
CA LYS A 475 11.63 11.81 21.26
C LYS A 475 10.71 13.01 21.23
N SER A 476 9.47 12.80 21.61
CA SER A 476 8.45 13.83 21.80
C SER A 476 8.36 14.19 23.28
N ALA A 477 8.48 15.47 23.59
CA ALA A 477 8.32 15.94 24.98
C ALA A 477 6.92 15.61 25.54
N ARG A 478 5.90 15.58 24.69
CA ARG A 478 4.53 15.21 25.09
C ARG A 478 4.41 13.74 25.44
N LEU A 479 5.03 12.84 24.66
CA LEU A 479 5.01 11.40 24.97
C LEU A 479 5.89 11.10 26.19
N ASP A 480 7.04 11.75 26.36
CA ASP A 480 7.86 11.61 27.57
C ASP A 480 7.10 12.03 28.86
N ALA A 481 6.33 13.13 28.80
CA ALA A 481 5.46 13.56 29.90
C ALA A 481 4.30 12.57 30.15
N LEU A 482 3.77 11.98 29.07
CA LEU A 482 2.74 10.95 29.17
C LEU A 482 3.27 9.67 29.82
N ASP A 483 4.50 9.26 29.50
CA ASP A 483 5.15 8.09 30.12
C ASP A 483 5.23 8.23 31.64
N ALA A 484 5.61 9.41 32.14
CA ALA A 484 5.63 9.69 33.58
C ALA A 484 4.21 9.61 34.20
N THR A 485 3.21 10.15 33.53
CA THR A 485 1.80 10.10 33.92
C THR A 485 1.29 8.65 33.96
N THR A 486 1.57 7.89 32.91
CA THR A 486 1.19 6.48 32.79
C THR A 486 1.84 5.63 33.85
N ALA A 487 3.15 5.83 34.11
CA ALA A 487 3.86 5.12 35.17
C ALA A 487 3.27 5.43 36.56
N ALA A 488 2.94 6.68 36.86
CA ALA A 488 2.29 7.07 38.11
C ALA A 488 0.90 6.44 38.24
N TRP A 489 0.13 6.39 37.14
CA TRP A 489 -1.17 5.74 37.12
C TRP A 489 -1.03 4.23 37.33
N ILE A 490 -0.15 3.53 36.64
CA ILE A 490 0.09 2.08 36.83
C ILE A 490 0.46 1.74 38.27
N LYS A 491 1.31 2.53 38.91
CA LYS A 491 1.77 2.33 40.30
C LYS A 491 0.72 2.71 41.37
N GLY A 492 -0.44 3.25 40.96
CA GLY A 492 -1.49 3.68 41.91
C GLY A 492 -1.26 5.06 42.56
N GLY A 493 -0.19 5.76 42.19
CA GLY A 493 0.11 7.12 42.67
C GLY A 493 -0.81 8.21 42.05
N LEU A 494 -1.42 7.90 40.92
CA LEU A 494 -2.39 8.75 40.25
C LEU A 494 -3.71 8.00 40.03
N SER A 495 -4.82 8.55 40.49
CA SER A 495 -6.15 7.96 40.26
C SER A 495 -6.68 8.34 38.87
N THR A 496 -7.57 7.50 38.31
CA THR A 496 -8.22 7.74 37.01
C THR A 496 -8.94 9.10 36.97
N ALA A 497 -9.59 9.50 38.05
CA ALA A 497 -10.28 10.80 38.15
C ALA A 497 -9.35 12.03 38.07
N LYS A 498 -8.05 11.83 38.30
CA LYS A 498 -7.02 12.89 38.21
C LYS A 498 -6.24 12.87 36.91
N LEU A 499 -6.53 11.96 35.98
CA LEU A 499 -5.95 11.98 34.64
C LEU A 499 -6.48 13.20 33.88
N ASP A 500 -5.60 14.13 33.52
CA ASP A 500 -5.96 15.27 32.67
C ASP A 500 -5.81 14.90 31.19
N THR A 501 -6.87 14.36 30.62
CA THR A 501 -6.91 13.88 29.24
C THR A 501 -7.53 14.89 28.27
N ARG A 502 -7.87 16.12 28.72
CA ARG A 502 -8.59 17.12 27.92
C ARG A 502 -7.87 17.52 26.63
N ASN A 503 -6.56 17.45 26.64
CA ASN A 503 -5.70 17.81 25.51
C ASN A 503 -5.03 16.59 24.87
N TRP A 504 -5.44 15.38 25.24
CA TRP A 504 -4.87 14.18 24.61
C TRP A 504 -5.41 14.00 23.20
N SER A 505 -4.49 13.88 22.26
CA SER A 505 -4.77 13.45 20.89
C SER A 505 -5.01 11.94 20.82
N ALA A 506 -5.42 11.44 19.67
CA ALA A 506 -5.52 10.00 19.42
C ALA A 506 -4.16 9.29 19.64
N LEU A 507 -3.04 9.94 19.28
CA LEU A 507 -1.69 9.38 19.47
C LEU A 507 -1.34 9.16 20.95
N GLU A 508 -1.69 10.12 21.81
CA GLU A 508 -1.47 9.98 23.26
C GLU A 508 -2.35 8.90 23.88
N TRP A 509 -3.61 8.79 23.42
CA TRP A 509 -4.47 7.67 23.81
C TRP A 509 -3.91 6.32 23.36
N MET A 510 -3.39 6.24 22.13
CA MET A 510 -2.77 5.02 21.60
C MET A 510 -1.55 4.62 22.43
N LYS A 511 -0.66 5.57 22.74
CA LYS A 511 0.53 5.34 23.59
C LYS A 511 0.13 4.87 24.98
N PHE A 512 -0.74 5.63 25.66
CA PHE A 512 -1.22 5.27 27.00
C PHE A 512 -1.81 3.86 27.06
N LEU A 513 -2.69 3.52 26.08
CA LEU A 513 -3.32 2.20 26.03
C LEU A 513 -2.35 1.07 25.69
N ASN A 514 -1.34 1.32 24.86
CA ASN A 514 -0.27 0.35 24.62
C ASN A 514 0.55 0.09 25.90
N ASP A 515 0.91 1.15 26.63
CA ASP A 515 1.74 1.03 27.84
C ASP A 515 1.04 0.33 29.00
N ILE A 516 -0.29 0.43 29.10
CA ILE A 516 -1.08 -0.23 30.15
C ILE A 516 -1.59 -1.62 29.76
N ASP A 517 -1.43 -2.04 28.52
CA ASP A 517 -2.08 -3.21 27.90
C ASP A 517 -2.05 -4.47 28.80
N THR A 518 -0.86 -4.89 29.24
CA THR A 518 -0.70 -6.06 30.12
C THR A 518 -0.48 -5.71 31.60
N LYS A 519 -0.56 -4.42 31.95
CA LYS A 519 -0.22 -3.91 33.31
C LYS A 519 -1.44 -3.45 34.10
N ALA A 520 -2.55 -3.14 33.44
CA ALA A 520 -3.78 -2.74 34.08
C ALA A 520 -4.63 -3.94 34.46
N ASP A 521 -5.26 -3.90 35.64
CA ASP A 521 -6.25 -4.89 36.04
C ASP A 521 -7.68 -4.50 35.57
N SER A 522 -8.60 -5.44 35.69
CA SER A 522 -10.00 -5.27 35.30
C SER A 522 -10.72 -4.12 36.03
N ALA A 523 -10.38 -3.87 37.31
CA ALA A 523 -11.01 -2.81 38.09
C ALA A 523 -10.61 -1.42 37.57
N ARG A 524 -9.33 -1.24 37.27
CA ARG A 524 -8.79 0.01 36.71
C ARG A 524 -9.27 0.29 35.29
N LEU A 525 -9.40 -0.76 34.46
CA LEU A 525 -9.96 -0.61 33.11
C LEU A 525 -11.45 -0.24 33.18
N LYS A 526 -12.20 -0.76 34.17
CA LYS A 526 -13.58 -0.34 34.43
C LYS A 526 -13.67 1.14 34.80
N GLU A 527 -12.75 1.63 35.64
CA GLU A 527 -12.70 3.07 35.97
C GLU A 527 -12.38 3.93 34.75
N LEU A 528 -11.43 3.52 33.92
CA LEU A 528 -11.08 4.20 32.66
C LEU A 528 -12.28 4.28 31.71
N ASP A 529 -12.99 3.15 31.51
CA ASP A 529 -14.15 3.11 30.62
C ASP A 529 -15.30 3.98 31.16
N ALA A 530 -15.53 3.96 32.47
CA ALA A 530 -16.53 4.80 33.10
C ALA A 530 -16.22 6.30 32.99
N ALA A 531 -14.93 6.67 33.04
CA ALA A 531 -14.48 8.06 32.95
C ALA A 531 -14.46 8.59 31.52
N PHE A 532 -14.01 7.77 30.56
CA PHE A 532 -13.66 8.22 29.22
C PHE A 532 -14.46 7.54 28.09
N GLY A 533 -15.26 6.51 28.39
CA GLY A 533 -16.11 5.82 27.40
C GLY A 533 -15.34 5.06 26.33
N LEU A 534 -14.16 4.55 26.66
CA LEU A 534 -13.21 3.94 25.72
C LEU A 534 -13.78 2.75 24.95
N ALA A 535 -14.64 1.94 25.58
CA ALA A 535 -15.34 0.83 24.93
C ALA A 535 -16.35 1.28 23.85
N ARG A 536 -16.66 2.58 23.76
CA ARG A 536 -17.54 3.17 22.75
C ARG A 536 -16.84 4.19 21.87
N SER A 537 -15.52 4.22 21.87
CA SER A 537 -14.74 5.12 21.03
C SER A 537 -15.09 4.93 19.55
N GLY A 538 -15.34 6.02 18.84
CA GLY A 538 -15.49 6.03 17.38
C GLY A 538 -14.16 5.78 16.65
N ASN A 539 -13.04 6.06 17.31
CA ASN A 539 -11.71 5.83 16.79
C ASN A 539 -11.32 4.35 16.98
N ASN A 540 -11.21 3.60 15.88
CA ASN A 540 -10.92 2.15 15.90
C ASN A 540 -9.54 1.82 16.47
N GLU A 541 -8.54 2.71 16.34
CA GLU A 541 -7.21 2.51 16.91
C GLU A 541 -7.25 2.58 18.45
N VAL A 542 -8.02 3.49 19.01
CA VAL A 542 -8.25 3.63 20.45
C VAL A 542 -9.10 2.46 20.97
N ALA A 543 -10.22 2.19 20.32
CA ALA A 543 -11.12 1.10 20.72
C ALA A 543 -10.42 -0.25 20.74
N PHE A 544 -9.65 -0.58 19.68
CA PHE A 544 -8.91 -1.83 19.58
C PHE A 544 -7.92 -2.01 20.75
N ARG A 545 -7.12 -0.98 21.06
CA ARG A 545 -6.13 -1.05 22.13
C ARG A 545 -6.78 -1.24 23.49
N PHE A 546 -7.90 -0.54 23.71
CA PHE A 546 -8.66 -0.73 24.93
C PHE A 546 -9.27 -2.15 25.04
N TYR A 547 -9.81 -2.69 23.94
CA TYR A 547 -10.33 -4.05 23.92
C TYR A 547 -9.22 -5.10 24.14
N ARG A 548 -8.03 -4.88 23.62
CA ARG A 548 -6.88 -5.76 23.82
C ARG A 548 -6.45 -5.78 25.28
N ALA A 549 -6.31 -4.61 25.91
CA ALA A 549 -6.03 -4.50 27.34
C ALA A 549 -7.14 -5.16 28.18
N ALA A 550 -8.40 -4.98 27.82
CA ALA A 550 -9.54 -5.61 28.50
C ALA A 550 -9.53 -7.14 28.37
N ALA A 551 -9.11 -7.69 27.23
CA ALA A 551 -8.96 -9.12 27.03
C ALA A 551 -7.84 -9.69 27.91
N HIS A 552 -6.67 -9.04 27.98
CA HIS A 552 -5.57 -9.44 28.85
C HIS A 552 -5.95 -9.39 30.34
N ALA A 553 -6.65 -8.34 30.77
CA ALA A 553 -7.07 -8.15 32.16
C ALA A 553 -8.34 -8.92 32.55
N GLY A 554 -9.01 -9.61 31.62
CA GLY A 554 -10.29 -10.27 31.87
C GLY A 554 -11.46 -9.32 32.21
N TYR A 555 -11.44 -8.08 31.67
CA TYR A 555 -12.53 -7.11 31.84
C TYR A 555 -13.68 -7.43 30.88
N ARG A 556 -14.63 -8.26 31.32
CA ARG A 556 -15.67 -8.87 30.50
C ARG A 556 -16.95 -8.03 30.34
N ALA A 557 -17.13 -6.97 31.15
CA ALA A 557 -18.34 -6.15 31.09
C ALA A 557 -18.56 -5.49 29.71
N ILE A 558 -17.51 -5.31 28.93
CA ILE A 558 -17.53 -4.70 27.58
C ILE A 558 -17.62 -5.72 26.44
N ARG A 559 -17.83 -7.02 26.72
CA ARG A 559 -18.00 -8.04 25.68
C ARG A 559 -19.04 -7.69 24.60
N PRO A 560 -20.20 -7.06 24.92
CA PRO A 560 -21.14 -6.66 23.87
C PRO A 560 -20.53 -5.66 22.86
N GLN A 561 -19.78 -4.66 23.34
CA GLN A 561 -19.12 -3.67 22.48
C GLN A 561 -17.98 -4.30 21.67
N MET A 562 -17.15 -5.14 22.31
CA MET A 562 -16.08 -5.87 21.66
C MET A 562 -16.61 -6.82 20.59
N GLN A 563 -17.73 -7.52 20.86
CA GLN A 563 -18.40 -8.35 19.86
C GLN A 563 -18.91 -7.53 18.68
N ALA A 564 -19.54 -6.38 18.94
CA ALA A 564 -19.98 -5.47 17.89
C ALA A 564 -18.81 -5.01 17.00
N PHE A 565 -17.67 -4.68 17.62
CA PHE A 565 -16.44 -4.34 16.91
C PHE A 565 -15.95 -5.49 16.02
N LEU A 566 -15.79 -6.69 16.57
CA LEU A 566 -15.36 -7.89 15.83
C LEU A 566 -16.34 -8.28 14.72
N MET A 567 -17.62 -7.98 14.86
CA MET A 567 -18.64 -8.24 13.83
C MET A 567 -18.67 -7.20 12.71
N SER A 568 -18.10 -6.00 12.92
CA SER A 568 -18.17 -4.86 12.01
C SER A 568 -16.83 -4.44 11.40
N VAL A 569 -15.71 -4.94 11.92
CA VAL A 569 -14.35 -4.60 11.48
C VAL A 569 -13.66 -5.85 10.94
N GLY A 570 -13.15 -5.77 9.70
CA GLY A 570 -12.42 -6.87 9.05
C GLY A 570 -10.91 -6.66 8.93
N ARG A 571 -10.37 -5.51 9.38
CA ARG A 571 -8.96 -5.18 9.27
C ARG A 571 -8.09 -6.13 10.09
N LYS A 572 -7.17 -6.84 9.42
CA LYS A 572 -6.29 -7.87 10.01
C LYS A 572 -5.50 -7.35 11.21
N LYS A 573 -4.97 -6.11 11.13
CA LYS A 573 -4.24 -5.43 12.21
C LYS A 573 -4.98 -5.42 13.55
N PHE A 574 -6.32 -5.33 13.54
CA PHE A 574 -7.13 -5.29 14.76
C PHE A 574 -7.66 -6.67 15.16
N VAL A 575 -8.19 -7.37 14.17
CA VAL A 575 -8.97 -8.58 14.42
C VAL A 575 -8.07 -9.71 14.91
N VAL A 576 -6.92 -9.95 14.27
CA VAL A 576 -6.04 -11.07 14.61
C VAL A 576 -5.45 -10.94 16.02
N PRO A 577 -4.83 -9.80 16.43
CA PRO A 577 -4.29 -9.66 17.77
C PRO A 577 -5.35 -9.70 18.87
N LEU A 578 -6.57 -9.21 18.59
CA LEU A 578 -7.65 -9.23 19.57
C LEU A 578 -8.13 -10.66 19.84
N TYR A 579 -8.27 -11.50 18.82
CA TYR A 579 -8.57 -12.92 19.02
C TYR A 579 -7.43 -13.66 19.72
N ALA A 580 -6.17 -13.34 19.41
CA ALA A 580 -5.02 -13.90 20.12
C ALA A 580 -5.06 -13.58 21.62
N ALA A 581 -5.32 -12.30 21.98
CA ALA A 581 -5.44 -11.87 23.38
C ALA A 581 -6.60 -12.57 24.11
N LEU A 582 -7.77 -12.69 23.44
CA LEU A 582 -8.94 -13.38 24.00
C LEU A 582 -8.67 -14.87 24.21
N ARG A 583 -7.95 -15.51 23.29
CA ARG A 583 -7.60 -16.92 23.41
C ARG A 583 -6.61 -17.18 24.56
N ALA A 584 -5.68 -16.29 24.79
CA ALA A 584 -4.70 -16.41 25.88
C ALA A 584 -5.38 -16.53 27.25
N ASN A 585 -6.59 -15.95 27.42
CA ASN A 585 -7.37 -16.07 28.66
C ASN A 585 -8.32 -17.27 28.57
N PRO A 586 -8.12 -18.35 29.38
CA PRO A 586 -8.94 -19.57 29.31
C PRO A 586 -10.45 -19.32 29.43
N ASP A 587 -10.86 -18.36 30.26
CA ASP A 587 -12.28 -18.04 30.50
C ASP A 587 -12.95 -17.27 29.34
N ASP A 588 -12.16 -16.77 28.40
CA ASP A 588 -12.67 -16.03 27.24
C ASP A 588 -12.68 -16.88 25.96
N ARG A 589 -11.97 -18.03 25.93
CA ARG A 589 -11.82 -18.90 24.75
C ARG A 589 -13.14 -19.29 24.11
N ALA A 590 -14.04 -19.89 24.88
CA ALA A 590 -15.33 -20.36 24.36
C ALA A 590 -16.20 -19.22 23.81
N TRP A 591 -16.16 -18.05 24.45
CA TRP A 591 -16.84 -16.86 23.96
C TRP A 591 -16.22 -16.35 22.67
N ALA A 592 -14.89 -16.25 22.60
CA ALA A 592 -14.15 -15.81 21.40
C ALA A 592 -14.43 -16.73 20.20
N GLU A 593 -14.44 -18.06 20.40
CA GLU A 593 -14.81 -19.04 19.37
C GLU A 593 -16.25 -18.84 18.86
N GLY A 594 -17.19 -18.54 19.78
CA GLY A 594 -18.58 -18.25 19.42
C GLY A 594 -18.69 -16.98 18.55
N VAL A 595 -18.00 -15.91 18.95
CA VAL A 595 -17.94 -14.64 18.19
C VAL A 595 -17.28 -14.86 16.83
N TYR A 596 -16.14 -15.56 16.78
CA TYR A 596 -15.45 -15.84 15.52
C TYR A 596 -16.31 -16.64 14.54
N ARG A 597 -16.97 -17.69 15.01
CA ARG A 597 -17.89 -18.50 14.19
C ARG A 597 -18.99 -17.67 13.54
N ALA A 598 -19.51 -16.67 14.25
CA ALA A 598 -20.51 -15.73 13.75
C ALA A 598 -19.91 -14.71 12.76
N ALA A 599 -18.70 -14.20 13.04
CA ALA A 599 -18.06 -13.16 12.27
C ALA A 599 -17.32 -13.67 11.02
N ARG A 600 -16.82 -14.91 11.03
CA ARG A 600 -15.88 -15.46 10.04
C ARG A 600 -16.30 -15.21 8.59
N LYS A 601 -17.57 -15.38 8.25
CA LYS A 601 -18.07 -15.16 6.87
C LYS A 601 -18.07 -13.69 6.42
N ARG A 602 -17.86 -12.76 7.35
CA ARG A 602 -17.76 -11.33 7.06
C ARG A 602 -16.32 -10.88 6.80
N TYR A 603 -15.35 -11.72 7.19
CA TYR A 603 -13.93 -11.41 7.06
C TYR A 603 -13.40 -11.78 5.68
N HIS A 604 -12.40 -11.03 5.24
CA HIS A 604 -11.57 -11.35 4.10
C HIS A 604 -10.84 -12.70 4.32
N PRO A 605 -10.55 -13.50 3.27
CA PRO A 605 -9.79 -14.74 3.42
C PRO A 605 -8.48 -14.60 4.18
N GLU A 606 -7.70 -13.56 3.95
CA GLU A 606 -6.46 -13.29 4.71
C GLU A 606 -6.70 -13.09 6.20
N THR A 607 -7.73 -12.34 6.57
CA THR A 607 -8.11 -12.16 7.98
C THR A 607 -8.58 -13.49 8.57
N GLN A 608 -9.32 -14.30 7.80
CA GLN A 608 -9.73 -15.64 8.25
C GLN A 608 -8.52 -16.52 8.55
N VAL A 609 -7.54 -16.59 7.64
CA VAL A 609 -6.30 -17.36 7.83
C VAL A 609 -5.54 -16.87 9.07
N GLY A 610 -5.41 -15.56 9.24
CA GLY A 610 -4.74 -14.98 10.41
C GLY A 610 -5.43 -15.33 11.72
N VAL A 611 -6.77 -15.25 11.78
CA VAL A 611 -7.54 -15.61 12.98
C VAL A 611 -7.56 -17.13 13.19
N ASP A 612 -7.72 -17.93 12.14
CA ASP A 612 -7.66 -19.40 12.24
C ASP A 612 -6.33 -19.83 12.88
N LYS A 613 -5.19 -19.23 12.46
CA LYS A 613 -3.86 -19.44 13.05
C LYS A 613 -3.80 -18.96 14.51
N ALA A 614 -4.27 -17.76 14.80
CA ALA A 614 -4.27 -17.21 16.15
C ALA A 614 -5.12 -18.04 17.12
N MET A 615 -6.23 -18.61 16.66
CA MET A 615 -7.13 -19.46 17.45
C MET A 615 -6.63 -20.90 17.61
N GLN A 616 -5.63 -21.34 16.84
CA GLN A 616 -5.02 -22.69 16.93
C GLN A 616 -3.68 -22.68 17.67
N ALA A 617 -3.02 -21.54 17.85
CA ALA A 617 -1.74 -21.44 18.57
C ALA A 617 -1.88 -21.99 20.00
N GLU A 618 -0.96 -22.86 20.44
CA GLU A 618 -0.95 -23.45 21.79
C GLU A 618 -0.58 -22.43 22.87
#